data_795690609ba4e04cad2c531ca987756d
#
_entry.id   795690609ba4e04cad2c531ca987756d
#
_cell.length_a   1.000
_cell.length_b   1.000
_cell.length_c   1.000
_cell.angle_alpha   90.00
_cell.angle_beta   90.00
_cell.angle_gamma   90.00
#
_symmetry.space_group_name_H-M   'P 1'
#
loop_
_entity.id
_entity.type
_entity.pdbx_description
1 polymer ?
#
loop_
_entity_poly.entity_id
_entity_poly.type
_entity_poly.pdbx_seq_one_letter_code
_entity_poly.pdbx_strand_id
1 'polypeptide(L)'
;MISQVIEVPSPLGLRPSGLEDAPDTLRRAGLHERLGSPDAVRIDVPSYDDVRDPETGILNPQGIAAVARNVAGAVDATLDAGRFPVLLGGDYSIVLGPLLALRRRGRYGLAFLDGHADFQHPSDEPNGEVASLDLAVVTGRGPDLLTDLDGLRPLVRDADVALVGYRVLDDNDHFLGEHIRSTAITVVDLTEVRKTGTGRALEKALATVTKPDLEGFWVHLDVDVLDDALMPAVDYRHLGGLTWQEATEILSGLLASDRARGLEVTIFNPRLDPDGSIAQRLCDLITNTVLRRPAGDGPARSDGYWPAHHQAHDHRRLDEPLPLLRGHGDQGVGLPLF
;
A
#
# COMPACT_ATOMS: atom_id res chain seq x y z
N MET A 1 13.45 8.91 -16.68
CA MET A 1 13.32 7.53 -16.08
C MET A 1 12.03 6.93 -16.62
N ILE A 2 12.06 5.69 -17.10
CA ILE A 2 10.89 4.99 -17.67
C ILE A 2 10.00 4.54 -16.51
N SER A 3 8.70 4.78 -16.63
CA SER A 3 7.72 4.26 -15.64
C SER A 3 7.36 2.81 -15.96
N GLN A 4 6.97 2.06 -14.92
CA GLN A 4 6.35 0.74 -15.04
C GLN A 4 5.02 0.77 -14.32
N VAL A 5 3.94 0.57 -15.05
CA VAL A 5 2.61 0.42 -14.45
C VAL A 5 2.47 -0.99 -13.86
N ILE A 6 1.96 -1.06 -12.63
CA ILE A 6 1.60 -2.29 -11.92
C ILE A 6 0.12 -2.19 -11.56
N GLU A 7 -0.68 -3.09 -12.09
CA GLU A 7 -2.12 -3.13 -11.85
C GLU A 7 -2.45 -4.10 -10.72
N VAL A 8 -3.18 -3.63 -9.74
CA VAL A 8 -3.59 -4.41 -8.56
C VAL A 8 -5.10 -4.28 -8.35
N PRO A 9 -5.93 -5.03 -9.10
CA PRO A 9 -7.40 -4.93 -9.04
C PRO A 9 -7.96 -5.60 -7.77
N SER A 10 -7.54 -5.14 -6.59
CA SER A 10 -7.91 -5.71 -5.31
C SER A 10 -9.15 -5.05 -4.71
N PRO A 11 -10.20 -5.80 -4.33
CA PRO A 11 -11.25 -5.34 -3.44
C PRO A 11 -11.09 -5.88 -2.02
N LEU A 12 -9.97 -6.57 -1.69
CA LEU A 12 -9.86 -7.43 -0.51
C LEU A 12 -9.87 -6.64 0.81
N GLY A 13 -9.38 -5.41 0.79
CA GLY A 13 -9.37 -4.51 1.96
C GLY A 13 -10.68 -3.81 2.22
N LEU A 14 -11.58 -3.82 1.23
CA LEU A 14 -12.93 -3.27 1.28
C LEU A 14 -13.95 -4.33 0.89
N ARG A 15 -14.86 -3.97 -0.03
CA ARG A 15 -15.84 -4.85 -0.66
C ARG A 15 -15.84 -4.64 -2.18
N PRO A 16 -16.23 -5.65 -2.97
CA PRO A 16 -16.33 -5.52 -4.42
C PRO A 16 -17.45 -4.52 -4.79
N SER A 17 -17.12 -3.25 -4.85
CA SER A 17 -18.03 -2.15 -5.19
C SER A 17 -17.85 -1.65 -6.62
N GLY A 18 -16.72 -1.98 -7.25
CA GLY A 18 -16.31 -1.51 -8.56
C GLY A 18 -14.93 -0.88 -8.59
N LEU A 19 -14.34 -0.60 -7.43
CA LEU A 19 -12.98 -0.05 -7.36
C LEU A 19 -11.93 -0.99 -7.97
N GLU A 20 -12.20 -2.31 -7.97
CA GLU A 20 -11.37 -3.31 -8.64
C GLU A 20 -11.30 -3.13 -10.17
N ASP A 21 -12.24 -2.38 -10.75
CA ASP A 21 -12.27 -2.04 -12.18
C ASP A 21 -11.39 -0.82 -12.53
N ALA A 22 -10.81 -0.12 -11.53
CA ALA A 22 -10.04 1.11 -11.73
C ALA A 22 -8.83 0.94 -12.65
N PRO A 23 -7.95 -0.09 -12.51
CA PRO A 23 -6.82 -0.26 -13.39
C PRO A 23 -7.23 -0.41 -14.87
N ASP A 24 -8.27 -1.21 -15.14
CA ASP A 24 -8.78 -1.41 -16.50
C ASP A 24 -9.41 -0.14 -17.08
N THR A 25 -10.07 0.67 -16.23
CA THR A 25 -10.67 1.93 -16.67
C THR A 25 -9.60 2.98 -16.97
N LEU A 26 -8.58 3.13 -16.14
CA LEU A 26 -7.46 4.03 -16.39
C LEU A 26 -6.64 3.61 -17.62
N ARG A 27 -6.50 2.29 -17.86
CA ARG A 27 -5.90 1.77 -19.09
C ARG A 27 -6.72 2.20 -20.31
N ARG A 28 -8.03 2.00 -20.31
CA ARG A 28 -8.91 2.45 -21.40
C ARG A 28 -8.90 3.96 -21.61
N ALA A 29 -8.68 4.73 -20.55
CA ALA A 29 -8.50 6.19 -20.61
C ALA A 29 -7.12 6.62 -21.15
N GLY A 30 -6.24 5.66 -21.51
CA GLY A 30 -4.95 5.92 -22.16
C GLY A 30 -3.80 6.21 -21.20
N LEU A 31 -3.93 5.92 -19.90
CA LEU A 31 -2.89 6.23 -18.92
C LEU A 31 -1.57 5.48 -19.20
N HIS A 32 -1.65 4.21 -19.60
CA HIS A 32 -0.48 3.36 -19.84
C HIS A 32 0.39 3.90 -20.97
N GLU A 33 -0.22 4.26 -22.09
CA GLU A 33 0.44 4.85 -23.25
C GLU A 33 1.06 6.20 -22.90
N ARG A 34 0.33 7.02 -22.13
CA ARG A 34 0.81 8.34 -21.69
C ARG A 34 2.02 8.26 -20.77
N LEU A 35 2.10 7.20 -19.93
CA LEU A 35 3.25 6.93 -19.06
C LEU A 35 4.40 6.18 -19.78
N GLY A 36 4.22 5.80 -21.05
CA GLY A 36 5.20 5.00 -21.78
C GLY A 36 5.36 3.58 -21.24
N SER A 37 4.30 3.02 -20.67
CA SER A 37 4.26 1.68 -20.05
C SER A 37 3.10 0.84 -20.62
N PRO A 38 3.11 0.53 -21.93
CA PRO A 38 2.02 -0.24 -22.55
C PRO A 38 1.90 -1.65 -21.98
N ASP A 39 3.05 -2.23 -21.57
CA ASP A 39 3.13 -3.58 -20.98
C ASP A 39 3.11 -3.47 -19.44
N ALA A 40 1.93 -3.35 -18.88
CA ALA A 40 1.77 -3.32 -17.43
C ALA A 40 1.95 -4.72 -16.81
N VAL A 41 2.46 -4.75 -15.59
CA VAL A 41 2.44 -5.96 -14.74
C VAL A 41 1.09 -6.01 -14.06
N ARG A 42 0.34 -7.10 -14.21
CA ARG A 42 -0.93 -7.30 -13.50
C ARG A 42 -0.75 -8.32 -12.40
N ILE A 43 -1.19 -7.97 -11.22
CA ILE A 43 -1.14 -8.85 -10.03
C ILE A 43 -2.41 -9.68 -9.98
N ASP A 44 -2.25 -10.99 -9.80
CA ASP A 44 -3.35 -11.90 -9.53
C ASP A 44 -3.89 -11.67 -8.12
N VAL A 45 -5.19 -11.45 -8.01
CA VAL A 45 -5.89 -11.22 -6.75
C VAL A 45 -6.79 -12.42 -6.45
N PRO A 46 -6.72 -13.01 -5.25
CA PRO A 46 -7.63 -14.08 -4.85
C PRO A 46 -9.10 -13.66 -4.86
N SER A 47 -9.99 -14.63 -4.91
CA SER A 47 -11.42 -14.37 -4.78
C SER A 47 -11.72 -13.72 -3.42
N TYR A 48 -12.60 -12.74 -3.44
CA TYR A 48 -13.11 -12.09 -2.23
C TYR A 48 -14.00 -13.05 -1.45
N ASP A 49 -13.86 -13.04 -0.12
CA ASP A 49 -14.72 -13.72 0.85
C ASP A 49 -15.32 -12.67 1.79
N ASP A 50 -16.63 -12.70 2.01
CA ASP A 50 -17.34 -11.79 2.90
C ASP A 50 -17.37 -12.26 4.37
N VAL A 51 -16.67 -13.35 4.67
CA VAL A 51 -16.54 -13.90 6.02
C VAL A 51 -15.32 -13.31 6.72
N ARG A 52 -15.55 -12.72 7.90
CA ARG A 52 -14.46 -12.23 8.73
C ARG A 52 -13.61 -13.39 9.26
N ASP A 53 -12.33 -13.23 9.18
CA ASP A 53 -11.38 -14.12 9.83
C ASP A 53 -11.56 -14.05 11.36
N PRO A 54 -11.79 -15.19 12.04
CA PRO A 54 -12.12 -15.19 13.46
C PRO A 54 -10.96 -14.80 14.39
N GLU A 55 -9.71 -14.90 13.92
CA GLU A 55 -8.53 -14.53 14.70
C GLU A 55 -8.20 -13.05 14.58
N THR A 56 -8.32 -12.50 13.39
CA THR A 56 -7.94 -11.11 13.12
C THR A 56 -9.11 -10.14 13.18
N GLY A 57 -10.36 -10.62 13.03
CA GLY A 57 -11.55 -9.80 12.88
C GLY A 57 -11.65 -9.08 11.53
N ILE A 58 -10.73 -9.34 10.61
CA ILE A 58 -10.58 -8.66 9.30
C ILE A 58 -11.12 -9.55 8.19
N LEU A 59 -11.58 -8.93 7.10
CA LEU A 59 -11.93 -9.61 5.85
C LEU A 59 -10.67 -9.94 5.04
N ASN A 60 -10.62 -11.13 4.47
CA ASN A 60 -9.58 -11.58 3.52
C ASN A 60 -8.10 -11.40 3.95
N PRO A 61 -7.72 -11.50 5.22
CA PRO A 61 -6.38 -11.10 5.65
C PRO A 61 -5.27 -11.95 5.01
N GLN A 62 -5.51 -13.25 4.76
CA GLN A 62 -4.56 -14.13 4.05
C GLN A 62 -4.40 -13.71 2.58
N GLY A 63 -5.51 -13.32 1.92
CA GLY A 63 -5.51 -12.81 0.56
C GLY A 63 -4.74 -11.50 0.44
N ILE A 64 -4.96 -10.56 1.36
CA ILE A 64 -4.25 -9.29 1.44
C ILE A 64 -2.74 -9.53 1.62
N ALA A 65 -2.34 -10.40 2.56
CA ALA A 65 -0.94 -10.73 2.78
C ALA A 65 -0.27 -11.38 1.53
N ALA A 66 -1.00 -12.21 0.79
CA ALA A 66 -0.52 -12.81 -0.46
C ALA A 66 -0.34 -11.76 -1.56
N VAL A 67 -1.35 -10.90 -1.77
CA VAL A 67 -1.28 -9.77 -2.72
C VAL A 67 -0.11 -8.85 -2.38
N ALA A 68 0.06 -8.49 -1.10
CA ALA A 68 1.17 -7.65 -0.66
C ALA A 68 2.54 -8.23 -1.04
N ARG A 69 2.75 -9.55 -0.90
CA ARG A 69 4.01 -10.21 -1.32
C ARG A 69 4.20 -10.20 -2.83
N ASN A 70 3.13 -10.43 -3.61
CA ASN A 70 3.18 -10.39 -5.07
C ASN A 70 3.49 -8.97 -5.57
N VAL A 71 2.82 -7.96 -5.01
CA VAL A 71 3.10 -6.55 -5.30
C VAL A 71 4.53 -6.20 -4.93
N ALA A 72 5.01 -6.62 -3.75
CA ALA A 72 6.40 -6.39 -3.35
C ALA A 72 7.39 -6.96 -4.36
N GLY A 73 7.17 -8.17 -4.86
CA GLY A 73 8.00 -8.78 -5.91
C GLY A 73 8.00 -7.97 -7.22
N ALA A 74 6.85 -7.46 -7.65
CA ALA A 74 6.73 -6.63 -8.84
C ALA A 74 7.41 -5.25 -8.67
N VAL A 75 7.27 -4.63 -7.49
CA VAL A 75 7.95 -3.37 -7.16
C VAL A 75 9.46 -3.58 -7.11
N ASP A 76 9.94 -4.66 -6.47
CA ASP A 76 11.36 -5.02 -6.42
C ASP A 76 11.95 -5.16 -7.83
N ALA A 77 11.31 -5.95 -8.70
CA ALA A 77 11.75 -6.14 -10.08
C ALA A 77 11.77 -4.83 -10.88
N THR A 78 10.78 -3.96 -10.64
CA THR A 78 10.69 -2.65 -11.30
C THR A 78 11.83 -1.73 -10.88
N LEU A 79 12.13 -1.65 -9.58
CA LEU A 79 13.21 -0.85 -9.04
C LEU A 79 14.59 -1.37 -9.48
N ASP A 80 14.78 -2.69 -9.50
CA ASP A 80 16.02 -3.33 -9.97
C ASP A 80 16.28 -3.08 -11.45
N ALA A 81 15.22 -2.95 -12.24
CA ALA A 81 15.30 -2.53 -13.65
C ALA A 81 15.56 -1.02 -13.83
N GLY A 82 15.72 -0.25 -12.74
CA GLY A 82 15.91 1.21 -12.80
C GLY A 82 14.68 1.96 -13.30
N ARG A 83 13.48 1.36 -13.16
CA ARG A 83 12.20 1.97 -13.54
C ARG A 83 11.50 2.54 -12.32
N PHE A 84 10.53 3.42 -12.57
CA PHE A 84 9.69 3.98 -11.53
C PHE A 84 8.34 3.27 -11.49
N PRO A 85 8.01 2.57 -10.40
CA PRO A 85 6.73 1.90 -10.25
C PRO A 85 5.60 2.91 -10.07
N VAL A 86 4.53 2.72 -10.85
CA VAL A 86 3.22 3.39 -10.68
C VAL A 86 2.19 2.30 -10.47
N LEU A 87 1.73 2.15 -9.23
CA LEU A 87 0.69 1.19 -8.88
C LEU A 87 -0.68 1.80 -9.12
N LEU A 88 -1.54 1.06 -9.79
CA LEU A 88 -2.94 1.41 -9.98
C LEU A 88 -3.76 0.37 -9.23
N GLY A 89 -4.37 0.81 -8.14
CA GLY A 89 -5.13 -0.06 -7.24
C GLY A 89 -6.62 -0.04 -7.48
N GLY A 90 -7.23 -0.97 -6.80
CA GLY A 90 -8.51 -1.02 -6.21
C GLY A 90 -8.49 -0.39 -4.82
N ASP A 91 -8.55 -1.22 -3.78
CA ASP A 91 -8.50 -0.77 -2.38
C ASP A 91 -7.07 -0.38 -1.93
N TYR A 92 -6.96 0.33 -0.82
CA TYR A 92 -5.68 0.85 -0.33
C TYR A 92 -4.86 -0.15 0.49
N SER A 93 -5.36 -1.35 0.81
CA SER A 93 -4.54 -2.40 1.44
C SER A 93 -3.31 -2.78 0.60
N ILE A 94 -3.31 -2.42 -0.67
CA ILE A 94 -2.18 -2.66 -1.56
C ILE A 94 -0.91 -1.90 -1.14
N VAL A 95 -1.01 -0.86 -0.30
CA VAL A 95 0.13 -0.11 0.26
C VAL A 95 1.12 -1.00 1.01
N LEU A 96 0.65 -2.13 1.56
CA LEU A 96 1.51 -3.10 2.23
C LEU A 96 2.60 -3.65 1.28
N GLY A 97 2.28 -3.82 0.00
CA GLY A 97 3.19 -4.39 -0.98
C GLY A 97 4.44 -3.53 -1.24
N PRO A 98 4.30 -2.29 -1.70
CA PRO A 98 5.45 -1.43 -1.94
C PRO A 98 6.25 -1.15 -0.67
N LEU A 99 5.59 -0.99 0.48
CA LEU A 99 6.30 -0.79 1.74
C LEU A 99 7.07 -2.04 2.18
N LEU A 100 6.55 -3.25 1.91
CA LEU A 100 7.29 -4.49 2.12
C LEU A 100 8.53 -4.57 1.22
N ALA A 101 8.41 -4.22 -0.07
CA ALA A 101 9.53 -4.16 -1.00
C ALA A 101 10.62 -3.19 -0.51
N LEU A 102 10.22 -1.98 -0.14
CA LEU A 102 11.13 -0.97 0.36
C LEU A 102 11.76 -1.37 1.70
N ARG A 103 11.00 -1.97 2.60
CA ARG A 103 11.48 -2.41 3.91
C ARG A 103 12.56 -3.50 3.81
N ARG A 104 12.47 -4.38 2.80
CA ARG A 104 13.52 -5.36 2.49
C ARG A 104 14.82 -4.70 2.03
N ARG A 105 14.75 -3.50 1.46
CA ARG A 105 15.90 -2.75 0.91
C ARG A 105 16.53 -1.82 1.94
N GLY A 106 15.80 -1.40 2.97
CA GLY A 106 16.32 -0.50 3.98
C GLY A 106 15.26 0.26 4.75
N ARG A 107 15.56 1.52 5.10
CA ARG A 107 14.65 2.41 5.80
C ARG A 107 14.13 3.48 4.84
N TYR A 108 12.82 3.51 4.67
CA TYR A 108 12.13 4.42 3.76
C TYR A 108 11.03 5.19 4.47
N GLY A 109 10.66 6.34 3.92
CA GLY A 109 9.53 7.14 4.35
C GLY A 109 8.25 6.83 3.56
N LEU A 110 7.13 7.35 4.05
CA LEU A 110 5.82 7.30 3.42
C LEU A 110 5.19 8.69 3.41
N ALA A 111 4.93 9.23 2.22
CA ALA A 111 4.03 10.36 2.05
C ALA A 111 2.63 9.80 1.76
N PHE A 112 1.73 9.94 2.71
CA PHE A 112 0.39 9.38 2.69
C PHE A 112 -0.62 10.52 2.47
N LEU A 113 -1.13 10.63 1.22
CA LEU A 113 -2.12 11.64 0.84
C LEU A 113 -3.49 10.98 0.91
N ASP A 114 -4.27 11.37 1.90
CA ASP A 114 -5.53 10.71 2.23
C ASP A 114 -6.48 11.69 2.94
N GLY A 115 -7.77 11.54 2.69
CA GLY A 115 -8.81 12.26 3.40
C GLY A 115 -9.10 11.70 4.79
N HIS A 116 -8.66 10.47 5.07
CA HIS A 116 -8.81 9.77 6.35
C HIS A 116 -7.45 9.56 7.02
N ALA A 117 -7.47 9.07 8.25
CA ALA A 117 -6.24 8.74 8.96
C ALA A 117 -5.86 7.26 8.81
N ASP A 118 -6.84 6.40 8.54
CA ASP A 118 -6.73 4.94 8.46
C ASP A 118 -5.96 4.33 9.63
N PHE A 119 -6.33 4.80 10.83
CA PHE A 119 -5.64 4.52 12.07
C PHE A 119 -6.56 3.92 13.14
N GLN A 120 -7.55 3.13 12.71
CA GLN A 120 -8.51 2.49 13.60
C GLN A 120 -8.01 1.12 14.08
N HIS A 121 -8.55 0.66 15.22
CA HIS A 121 -8.31 -0.71 15.65
C HIS A 121 -9.34 -1.67 15.01
N PRO A 122 -8.98 -2.92 14.68
CA PRO A 122 -9.91 -3.90 14.08
C PRO A 122 -11.20 -4.14 14.87
N SER A 123 -11.18 -3.95 16.21
CA SER A 123 -12.39 -4.08 17.04
C SER A 123 -13.37 -2.92 16.88
N ASP A 124 -12.88 -1.77 16.42
CA ASP A 124 -13.67 -0.55 16.26
C ASP A 124 -14.19 -0.41 14.83
N GLU A 125 -13.68 -1.26 13.92
CA GLU A 125 -14.14 -1.34 12.53
C GLU A 125 -15.34 -2.31 12.41
N PRO A 126 -16.57 -1.79 12.22
CA PRO A 126 -17.77 -2.61 12.26
C PRO A 126 -17.90 -3.59 11.10
N ASN A 127 -17.25 -3.31 9.96
CA ASN A 127 -17.36 -4.09 8.74
C ASN A 127 -16.25 -5.14 8.59
N GLY A 128 -15.13 -5.03 9.33
CA GLY A 128 -13.93 -5.86 9.19
C GLY A 128 -13.08 -5.48 7.99
N GLU A 129 -13.29 -4.30 7.45
CA GLU A 129 -12.53 -3.75 6.34
C GLU A 129 -11.16 -3.27 6.85
N VAL A 130 -10.07 -3.75 6.23
CA VAL A 130 -8.73 -3.33 6.62
C VAL A 130 -8.44 -1.90 6.15
N ALA A 131 -9.23 -1.45 5.26
CA ALA A 131 -9.18 -0.14 4.65
C ALA A 131 -9.06 1.02 5.66
N SER A 132 -9.85 1.03 6.74
CA SER A 132 -9.74 2.03 7.81
C SER A 132 -8.53 1.85 8.75
N LEU A 133 -7.65 0.89 8.44
CA LEU A 133 -6.56 0.42 9.30
C LEU A 133 -5.18 0.50 8.63
N ASP A 134 -5.10 0.85 7.36
CA ASP A 134 -3.90 0.66 6.56
C ASP A 134 -2.68 1.39 7.11
N LEU A 135 -2.83 2.63 7.54
CA LEU A 135 -1.73 3.38 8.15
C LEU A 135 -1.32 2.78 9.51
N ALA A 136 -2.29 2.29 10.29
CA ALA A 136 -2.00 1.58 11.54
C ALA A 136 -1.23 0.29 11.25
N VAL A 137 -1.65 -0.49 10.25
CA VAL A 137 -1.03 -1.77 9.87
C VAL A 137 0.41 -1.57 9.39
N VAL A 138 0.66 -0.65 8.47
CA VAL A 138 2.01 -0.43 7.95
C VAL A 138 2.98 0.12 9.00
N THR A 139 2.45 0.82 10.02
CA THR A 139 3.22 1.29 11.17
C THR A 139 3.33 0.26 12.29
N GLY A 140 2.83 -0.97 12.07
CA GLY A 140 3.04 -2.13 12.94
C GLY A 140 1.94 -2.36 13.97
N ARG A 141 0.76 -1.74 13.81
CA ARG A 141 -0.42 -1.90 14.66
C ARG A 141 -1.46 -2.76 13.97
N GLY A 142 -1.93 -3.82 14.64
CA GLY A 142 -2.89 -4.76 14.09
C GLY A 142 -2.41 -6.21 14.18
N PRO A 143 -3.08 -7.14 13.49
CA PRO A 143 -2.76 -8.56 13.54
C PRO A 143 -1.40 -8.85 12.88
N ASP A 144 -0.62 -9.75 13.48
CA ASP A 144 0.73 -10.11 13.00
C ASP A 144 0.75 -10.58 11.56
N LEU A 145 -0.31 -11.22 11.09
CA LEU A 145 -0.46 -11.67 9.70
C LEU A 145 -0.25 -10.55 8.67
N LEU A 146 -0.64 -9.31 9.00
CA LEU A 146 -0.51 -8.15 8.12
C LEU A 146 0.62 -7.21 8.56
N THR A 147 0.89 -7.10 9.85
CA THR A 147 1.90 -6.17 10.38
C THR A 147 3.31 -6.71 10.36
N ASP A 148 3.48 -8.06 10.41
CA ASP A 148 4.78 -8.73 10.47
C ASP A 148 5.07 -9.55 9.20
N LEU A 149 4.76 -8.97 8.05
CA LEU A 149 5.07 -9.59 6.76
C LEU A 149 6.58 -9.85 6.67
N ASP A 150 6.92 -11.12 6.47
CA ASP A 150 8.29 -11.62 6.36
C ASP A 150 9.20 -11.32 7.58
N GLY A 151 8.62 -11.07 8.76
CA GLY A 151 9.35 -10.71 9.98
C GLY A 151 9.90 -9.28 9.97
N LEU A 152 9.28 -8.37 9.22
CA LEU A 152 9.80 -7.02 8.96
C LEU A 152 9.00 -5.88 9.64
N ARG A 153 8.26 -6.18 10.69
CA ARG A 153 7.49 -5.18 11.46
C ARG A 153 8.36 -4.12 12.11
N PRO A 154 7.99 -2.83 12.06
CA PRO A 154 7.00 -2.24 11.16
C PRO A 154 7.55 -2.10 9.74
N LEU A 155 6.64 -1.98 8.74
CA LEU A 155 7.04 -1.72 7.36
C LEU A 155 7.56 -0.30 7.18
N VAL A 156 6.97 0.66 7.92
CA VAL A 156 7.44 2.04 8.02
C VAL A 156 7.34 2.50 9.47
N ARG A 157 8.28 3.35 9.92
CA ARG A 157 8.24 3.89 11.29
C ARG A 157 7.35 5.13 11.33
N ASP A 158 6.61 5.34 12.42
CA ASP A 158 5.78 6.54 12.64
C ASP A 158 6.51 7.83 12.28
N ALA A 159 7.74 7.98 12.77
CA ALA A 159 8.53 9.19 12.55
C ALA A 159 8.85 9.46 11.06
N ASP A 160 8.71 8.46 10.19
CA ASP A 160 9.05 8.54 8.76
C ASP A 160 7.80 8.66 7.87
N VAL A 161 6.63 8.88 8.48
CA VAL A 161 5.34 9.06 7.82
C VAL A 161 4.90 10.51 7.86
N ALA A 162 4.43 11.03 6.73
CA ALA A 162 3.72 12.30 6.61
C ALA A 162 2.32 12.04 6.03
N LEU A 163 1.28 12.20 6.86
CA LEU A 163 -0.13 12.17 6.47
C LEU A 163 -0.55 13.59 6.05
N VAL A 164 -1.06 13.73 4.84
CA VAL A 164 -1.40 15.03 4.25
C VAL A 164 -2.82 15.04 3.69
N GLY A 165 -3.60 16.04 4.04
CA GLY A 165 -4.96 16.24 3.52
C GLY A 165 -6.07 15.68 4.42
N TYR A 166 -5.70 14.95 5.45
CA TYR A 166 -6.59 14.35 6.43
C TYR A 166 -7.65 15.33 6.94
N ARG A 167 -8.90 14.88 6.93
CA ARG A 167 -10.06 15.60 7.46
C ARG A 167 -10.38 15.07 8.85
N VAL A 168 -10.27 15.91 9.86
CA VAL A 168 -10.69 15.56 11.22
C VAL A 168 -12.21 15.54 11.24
N LEU A 169 -12.82 14.38 11.18
CA LEU A 169 -14.28 14.20 11.12
C LEU A 169 -14.88 13.88 12.49
N ASP A 170 -14.20 13.09 13.29
CA ASP A 170 -14.57 12.71 14.64
C ASP A 170 -13.35 12.18 15.42
N ASP A 171 -13.58 11.68 16.65
CA ASP A 171 -12.52 11.17 17.53
C ASP A 171 -12.14 9.69 17.26
N ASN A 172 -12.45 9.13 16.08
CA ASN A 172 -12.25 7.70 15.80
C ASN A 172 -10.84 7.34 15.29
N ASP A 173 -9.96 8.34 15.10
CA ASP A 173 -8.62 8.13 14.57
C ASP A 173 -7.64 7.63 15.62
N HIS A 174 -7.94 6.47 16.21
CA HIS A 174 -7.10 5.89 17.26
C HIS A 174 -6.98 4.37 17.13
N PHE A 175 -5.85 3.84 17.52
CA PHE A 175 -5.58 2.41 17.63
C PHE A 175 -5.38 2.05 19.11
N LEU A 176 -6.27 1.22 19.67
CA LEU A 176 -6.24 0.86 21.11
C LEU A 176 -6.13 2.08 22.04
N GLY A 177 -6.83 3.17 21.71
CA GLY A 177 -6.80 4.42 22.48
C GLY A 177 -5.60 5.34 22.20
N GLU A 178 -4.63 4.93 21.35
CA GLU A 178 -3.56 5.79 20.86
C GLU A 178 -4.08 6.61 19.70
N HIS A 179 -4.31 7.91 19.91
CA HIS A 179 -4.72 8.82 18.85
C HIS A 179 -3.56 9.11 17.90
N ILE A 180 -3.81 9.18 16.57
CA ILE A 180 -2.75 9.40 15.56
C ILE A 180 -1.88 10.63 15.86
N ARG A 181 -2.45 11.70 16.40
CA ARG A 181 -1.70 12.92 16.76
C ARG A 181 -0.81 12.77 17.99
N SER A 182 -0.94 11.68 18.76
CA SER A 182 -0.05 11.35 19.87
C SER A 182 1.16 10.53 19.44
N THR A 183 1.17 10.05 18.18
CA THR A 183 2.29 9.32 17.58
C THR A 183 3.37 10.26 17.05
N ALA A 184 4.47 9.70 16.54
CA ALA A 184 5.50 10.45 15.84
C ALA A 184 5.18 10.73 14.36
N ILE A 185 3.99 10.35 13.86
CA ILE A 185 3.52 10.64 12.50
C ILE A 185 3.35 12.15 12.34
N THR A 186 3.90 12.70 11.26
CA THR A 186 3.69 14.10 10.90
C THR A 186 2.32 14.24 10.26
N VAL A 187 1.37 14.84 10.96
CA VAL A 187 0.01 15.09 10.45
C VAL A 187 -0.09 16.52 9.94
N VAL A 188 -0.41 16.68 8.65
CA VAL A 188 -0.73 17.94 7.98
C VAL A 188 -2.17 17.87 7.51
N ASP A 189 -3.09 18.14 8.41
CA ASP A 189 -4.51 18.04 8.11
C ASP A 189 -4.99 19.12 7.13
N LEU A 190 -6.20 18.94 6.60
CA LEU A 190 -6.81 19.87 5.65
C LEU A 190 -6.93 21.29 6.23
N THR A 191 -7.20 21.44 7.53
CA THR A 191 -7.28 22.75 8.19
C THR A 191 -5.93 23.47 8.14
N GLU A 192 -4.86 22.74 8.38
CA GLU A 192 -3.50 23.25 8.26
C GLU A 192 -3.18 23.65 6.81
N VAL A 193 -3.52 22.78 5.82
CA VAL A 193 -3.32 23.10 4.39
C VAL A 193 -4.06 24.39 4.02
N ARG A 194 -5.32 24.53 4.45
CA ARG A 194 -6.11 25.76 4.20
C ARG A 194 -5.50 27.00 4.84
N LYS A 195 -4.92 26.86 6.03
CA LYS A 195 -4.31 27.98 6.77
C LYS A 195 -2.95 28.39 6.22
N THR A 196 -2.12 27.44 5.81
CA THR A 196 -0.72 27.69 5.50
C THR A 196 -0.35 27.57 4.03
N GLY A 197 -1.25 27.00 3.21
CA GLY A 197 -1.07 26.73 1.79
C GLY A 197 -0.32 25.41 1.51
N THR A 198 -0.46 24.95 0.27
CA THR A 198 0.13 23.69 -0.24
C THR A 198 1.65 23.67 -0.15
N GLY A 199 2.32 24.80 -0.36
CA GLY A 199 3.79 24.91 -0.27
C GLY A 199 4.31 24.56 1.13
N ARG A 200 3.64 25.01 2.18
CA ARG A 200 4.04 24.69 3.55
C ARG A 200 3.72 23.25 3.94
N ALA A 201 2.59 22.73 3.47
CA ALA A 201 2.22 21.35 3.64
C ALA A 201 3.28 20.42 3.00
N LEU A 202 3.66 20.72 1.76
CA LEU A 202 4.71 20.01 1.03
C LEU A 202 6.07 20.08 1.75
N GLU A 203 6.47 21.26 2.23
CA GLU A 203 7.72 21.42 2.97
C GLU A 203 7.79 20.52 4.21
N LYS A 204 6.70 20.46 4.99
CA LYS A 204 6.61 19.57 6.16
C LYS A 204 6.67 18.09 5.78
N ALA A 205 5.92 17.71 4.75
CA ALA A 205 5.93 16.34 4.26
C ALA A 205 7.34 15.92 3.81
N LEU A 206 7.98 16.72 2.96
CA LEU A 206 9.34 16.46 2.49
C LEU A 206 10.35 16.41 3.66
N ALA A 207 10.27 17.32 4.62
CA ALA A 207 11.16 17.30 5.79
C ALA A 207 11.06 15.98 6.58
N THR A 208 9.89 15.34 6.56
CA THR A 208 9.65 14.05 7.22
C THR A 208 10.19 12.89 6.39
N VAL A 209 9.89 12.84 5.09
CA VAL A 209 10.16 11.66 4.25
C VAL A 209 11.53 11.69 3.54
N THR A 210 12.29 12.80 3.68
CA THR A 210 13.63 12.94 3.09
C THR A 210 14.74 13.08 4.12
N LYS A 211 14.53 12.62 5.36
CA LYS A 211 15.56 12.60 6.40
C LYS A 211 16.85 11.92 5.90
N PRO A 212 18.03 12.34 6.38
CA PRO A 212 19.32 11.83 5.87
C PRO A 212 19.49 10.30 5.98
N ASP A 213 18.85 9.69 6.96
CA ASP A 213 18.92 8.25 7.26
C ASP A 213 17.87 7.42 6.53
N LEU A 214 17.08 8.03 5.64
CA LEU A 214 16.14 7.34 4.76
C LEU A 214 16.78 7.13 3.38
N GLU A 215 16.56 5.97 2.76
CA GLU A 215 16.98 5.64 1.39
C GLU A 215 16.09 6.28 0.31
N GLY A 216 14.94 6.80 0.72
CA GLY A 216 13.91 7.43 -0.11
C GLY A 216 12.55 7.29 0.52
N PHE A 217 11.49 7.49 -0.28
CA PHE A 217 10.12 7.38 0.21
C PHE A 217 9.14 6.89 -0.87
N TRP A 218 8.04 6.31 -0.42
CA TRP A 218 6.88 5.97 -1.23
C TRP A 218 5.84 7.07 -1.17
N VAL A 219 5.08 7.26 -2.25
CA VAL A 219 3.93 8.17 -2.29
C VAL A 219 2.67 7.34 -2.45
N HIS A 220 1.80 7.40 -1.46
CA HIS A 220 0.45 6.89 -1.48
C HIS A 220 -0.51 8.03 -1.80
N LEU A 221 -1.40 7.84 -2.77
CA LEU A 221 -2.48 8.74 -3.11
C LEU A 221 -3.80 7.98 -3.03
N ASP A 222 -4.50 8.14 -1.91
CA ASP A 222 -5.93 7.91 -1.88
C ASP A 222 -6.62 9.07 -2.57
N VAL A 223 -7.43 8.78 -3.60
CA VAL A 223 -8.08 9.85 -4.37
C VAL A 223 -9.22 10.52 -3.62
N ASP A 224 -9.67 9.96 -2.50
CA ASP A 224 -10.67 10.58 -1.65
C ASP A 224 -10.12 11.76 -0.82
N VAL A 225 -8.80 11.98 -0.82
CA VAL A 225 -8.20 13.23 -0.33
C VAL A 225 -8.76 14.46 -1.05
N LEU A 226 -9.28 14.26 -2.25
CA LEU A 226 -9.94 15.31 -3.04
C LEU A 226 -11.32 15.63 -2.47
N ASP A 227 -11.77 16.85 -2.73
CA ASP A 227 -13.12 17.30 -2.37
C ASP A 227 -14.18 16.42 -3.06
N ASP A 228 -15.18 15.96 -2.30
CA ASP A 228 -16.27 15.13 -2.77
C ASP A 228 -17.02 15.71 -3.98
N ALA A 229 -17.17 17.02 -4.06
CA ALA A 229 -17.80 17.67 -5.22
C ALA A 229 -16.94 17.58 -6.48
N LEU A 230 -15.63 17.34 -6.33
CA LEU A 230 -14.66 17.24 -7.43
C LEU A 230 -14.29 15.79 -7.74
N MET A 231 -14.39 14.89 -6.77
CA MET A 231 -14.07 13.46 -6.85
C MET A 231 -15.21 12.61 -6.27
N PRO A 232 -16.40 12.62 -6.91
CA PRO A 232 -17.55 11.86 -6.42
C PRO A 232 -17.42 10.33 -6.62
N ALA A 233 -16.38 9.89 -7.33
CA ALA A 233 -16.18 8.49 -7.73
C ALA A 233 -15.33 7.72 -6.70
N VAL A 234 -15.73 7.79 -5.42
CA VAL A 234 -15.16 7.06 -4.28
C VAL A 234 -16.28 6.49 -3.41
N ASP A 235 -16.00 5.40 -2.69
CA ASP A 235 -17.01 4.71 -1.90
C ASP A 235 -17.34 5.44 -0.60
N TYR A 236 -16.34 6.00 0.08
CA TYR A 236 -16.50 6.79 1.30
C TYR A 236 -16.37 8.29 0.99
N ARG A 237 -17.51 8.93 0.87
CA ARG A 237 -17.62 10.33 0.42
C ARG A 237 -17.70 11.29 1.59
N HIS A 238 -16.80 12.27 1.63
CA HIS A 238 -16.80 13.33 2.63
C HIS A 238 -16.64 14.71 2.01
N LEU A 239 -17.46 15.63 2.48
CA LEU A 239 -17.39 17.04 2.06
C LEU A 239 -16.07 17.68 2.50
N GLY A 240 -15.60 18.60 1.70
CA GLY A 240 -14.28 19.18 1.85
C GLY A 240 -13.21 18.25 1.29
N GLY A 241 -12.01 18.71 1.18
CA GLY A 241 -10.90 17.97 0.59
C GLY A 241 -10.01 18.89 -0.22
N LEU A 242 -8.97 18.35 -0.80
CA LEU A 242 -8.10 19.09 -1.71
C LEU A 242 -8.81 19.35 -3.05
N THR A 243 -8.55 20.49 -3.64
CA THR A 243 -8.85 20.69 -5.06
C THR A 243 -7.88 19.91 -5.93
N TRP A 244 -8.25 19.68 -7.20
CA TRP A 244 -7.33 19.07 -8.20
C TRP A 244 -6.02 19.84 -8.30
N GLN A 245 -6.05 21.17 -8.20
CA GLN A 245 -4.87 22.01 -8.26
C GLN A 245 -3.97 21.77 -7.03
N GLU A 246 -4.53 21.80 -5.82
CA GLU A 246 -3.77 21.58 -4.58
C GLU A 246 -3.16 20.18 -4.53
N ALA A 247 -3.91 19.15 -4.91
CA ALA A 247 -3.38 17.78 -5.02
C ALA A 247 -2.26 17.70 -6.07
N THR A 248 -2.41 18.36 -7.22
CA THR A 248 -1.38 18.43 -8.25
C THR A 248 -0.11 19.12 -7.74
N GLU A 249 -0.24 20.22 -7.00
CA GLU A 249 0.90 20.96 -6.44
C GLU A 249 1.67 20.11 -5.42
N ILE A 250 0.97 19.46 -4.48
CA ILE A 250 1.60 18.62 -3.45
C ILE A 250 2.24 17.39 -4.09
N LEU A 251 1.50 16.67 -4.93
CA LEU A 251 1.99 15.45 -5.59
C LEU A 251 3.18 15.74 -6.51
N SER A 252 3.11 16.83 -7.30
CA SER A 252 4.23 17.25 -8.15
C SER A 252 5.48 17.57 -7.34
N GLY A 253 5.31 18.26 -6.19
CA GLY A 253 6.42 18.59 -5.32
C GLY A 253 7.06 17.37 -4.66
N LEU A 254 6.27 16.40 -4.22
CA LEU A 254 6.76 15.13 -3.70
C LEU A 254 7.53 14.35 -4.79
N LEU A 255 6.94 14.22 -5.97
CA LEU A 255 7.53 13.46 -7.08
C LEU A 255 8.71 14.20 -7.75
N ALA A 256 8.88 15.49 -7.54
CA ALA A 256 10.06 16.24 -7.97
C ALA A 256 11.32 15.89 -7.15
N SER A 257 11.17 15.25 -5.99
CA SER A 257 12.30 14.74 -5.22
C SER A 257 12.93 13.53 -5.94
N ASP A 258 14.24 13.53 -6.05
CA ASP A 258 15.04 12.39 -6.54
C ASP A 258 14.97 11.17 -5.59
N ARG A 259 14.43 11.37 -4.38
CA ARG A 259 14.25 10.35 -3.36
C ARG A 259 12.88 9.64 -3.43
N ALA A 260 11.92 10.10 -4.25
CA ALA A 260 10.67 9.40 -4.50
C ALA A 260 10.93 8.07 -5.23
N ARG A 261 10.44 6.96 -4.70
CA ARG A 261 10.69 5.60 -5.21
C ARG A 261 9.52 5.00 -5.98
N GLY A 262 8.33 5.52 -5.82
CA GLY A 262 7.13 5.08 -6.53
C GLY A 262 5.92 5.90 -6.13
N LEU A 263 4.83 5.65 -6.85
CA LEU A 263 3.51 6.21 -6.61
C LEU A 263 2.49 5.08 -6.66
N GLU A 264 1.54 5.08 -5.74
CA GLU A 264 0.30 4.31 -5.88
C GLU A 264 -0.91 5.22 -5.85
N VAL A 265 -1.96 4.79 -6.54
CA VAL A 265 -3.25 5.48 -6.63
C VAL A 265 -4.35 4.48 -6.34
N THR A 266 -5.23 4.80 -5.37
CA THR A 266 -6.23 3.89 -4.81
C THR A 266 -7.61 4.53 -4.76
N ILE A 267 -8.64 3.70 -4.54
CA ILE A 267 -10.02 4.08 -4.19
C ILE A 267 -10.83 4.73 -5.32
N PHE A 268 -10.31 4.86 -6.52
CA PHE A 268 -11.15 5.28 -7.64
C PHE A 268 -12.16 4.18 -7.98
N ASN A 269 -13.46 4.50 -7.88
CA ASN A 269 -14.54 3.60 -8.27
C ASN A 269 -15.15 4.04 -9.62
N PRO A 270 -14.76 3.44 -10.74
CA PRO A 270 -15.23 3.85 -12.06
C PRO A 270 -16.73 3.60 -12.29
N ARG A 271 -17.40 2.76 -11.49
CA ARG A 271 -18.85 2.61 -11.57
C ARG A 271 -19.60 3.86 -11.14
N LEU A 272 -18.94 4.75 -10.40
CA LEU A 272 -19.44 6.06 -9.97
C LEU A 272 -19.04 7.20 -10.93
N ASP A 273 -18.34 6.88 -12.04
CA ASP A 273 -17.88 7.80 -13.08
C ASP A 273 -18.48 7.41 -14.45
N PRO A 274 -19.80 7.55 -14.65
CA PRO A 274 -20.48 7.00 -15.82
C PRO A 274 -20.10 7.65 -17.15
N ASP A 275 -19.59 8.86 -17.14
CA ASP A 275 -19.14 9.58 -18.35
C ASP A 275 -17.61 9.53 -18.55
N GLY A 276 -16.86 8.93 -17.63
CA GLY A 276 -15.40 8.78 -17.69
C GLY A 276 -14.61 10.07 -17.46
N SER A 277 -15.28 11.13 -17.03
CA SER A 277 -14.63 12.45 -16.86
C SER A 277 -13.66 12.47 -15.69
N ILE A 278 -13.93 11.74 -14.62
CA ILE A 278 -13.02 11.59 -13.47
C ILE A 278 -11.81 10.74 -13.86
N ALA A 279 -12.00 9.64 -14.59
CA ALA A 279 -10.90 8.83 -15.10
C ALA A 279 -9.92 9.66 -15.94
N GLN A 280 -10.42 10.54 -16.83
CA GLN A 280 -9.58 11.44 -17.62
C GLN A 280 -8.80 12.43 -16.74
N ARG A 281 -9.44 13.03 -15.74
CA ARG A 281 -8.77 13.95 -14.80
C ARG A 281 -7.70 13.25 -13.97
N LEU A 282 -7.95 12.01 -13.52
CA LEU A 282 -6.94 11.18 -12.85
C LEU A 282 -5.78 10.86 -13.77
N CYS A 283 -6.04 10.49 -15.03
CA CYS A 283 -4.99 10.31 -16.03
C CYS A 283 -4.16 11.58 -16.22
N ASP A 284 -4.79 12.76 -16.25
CA ASP A 284 -4.09 14.05 -16.36
C ASP A 284 -3.24 14.32 -15.11
N LEU A 285 -3.78 14.14 -13.91
CA LEU A 285 -3.06 14.30 -12.66
C LEU A 285 -1.82 13.40 -12.62
N ILE A 286 -2.00 12.09 -12.80
CA ILE A 286 -0.93 11.10 -12.73
C ILE A 286 0.14 11.38 -13.79
N THR A 287 -0.27 11.60 -15.05
CA THR A 287 0.66 11.84 -16.14
C THR A 287 1.49 13.11 -15.92
N ASN A 288 0.80 14.22 -15.56
CA ASN A 288 1.46 15.51 -15.39
C ASN A 288 2.43 15.52 -14.18
N THR A 289 2.17 14.73 -13.17
CA THR A 289 3.04 14.65 -11.99
C THR A 289 4.19 13.67 -12.18
N VAL A 290 3.92 12.49 -12.73
CA VAL A 290 4.93 11.45 -12.96
C VAL A 290 5.94 11.85 -14.02
N LEU A 291 5.53 12.46 -15.16
CA LEU A 291 6.43 12.82 -16.24
C LEU A 291 7.28 14.07 -15.96
N ARG A 292 6.91 14.90 -14.97
CA ARG A 292 7.71 16.06 -14.55
C ARG A 292 8.82 15.71 -13.56
N ARG A 293 8.95 14.46 -13.19
CA ARG A 293 10.03 14.01 -12.32
C ARG A 293 11.39 14.28 -12.96
N PRO A 294 12.40 14.69 -12.16
CA PRO A 294 13.76 14.81 -12.69
C PRO A 294 14.20 13.46 -13.26
N ALA A 295 14.93 13.50 -14.37
CA ALA A 295 15.62 12.31 -14.85
C ALA A 295 16.64 11.94 -13.77
N GLY A 296 16.28 10.97 -12.91
CA GLY A 296 17.19 10.50 -11.86
C GLY A 296 18.43 9.91 -12.51
N ASP A 297 19.58 10.26 -12.03
CA ASP A 297 20.77 9.46 -12.25
C ASP A 297 20.42 8.07 -11.71
N GLY A 298 20.53 7.05 -12.59
CA GLY A 298 20.24 5.66 -12.19
C GLY A 298 21.01 5.32 -10.91
N PRO A 299 20.61 4.26 -10.17
CA PRO A 299 21.20 3.96 -8.88
C PRO A 299 22.72 4.00 -9.01
N ALA A 300 23.36 4.83 -8.17
CA ALA A 300 24.80 4.76 -8.01
C ALA A 300 25.12 3.30 -7.73
N ARG A 301 25.84 2.65 -8.63
CA ARG A 301 26.37 1.31 -8.40
C ARG A 301 27.24 1.44 -7.17
N SER A 302 26.70 1.10 -6.01
CA SER A 302 27.53 0.80 -4.86
C SER A 302 28.26 -0.48 -5.25
N ASP A 303 29.53 -0.37 -5.59
CA ASP A 303 30.47 -1.49 -5.65
C ASP A 303 30.66 -2.05 -4.23
N GLY A 304 29.59 -2.52 -3.64
CA GLY A 304 29.50 -3.12 -2.32
C GLY A 304 29.27 -4.61 -2.46
N TYR A 305 30.37 -5.34 -2.38
CA TYR A 305 30.49 -6.78 -2.22
C TYR A 305 29.47 -7.32 -1.22
N TRP A 306 28.40 -7.99 -1.70
CA TRP A 306 27.54 -8.85 -0.88
C TRP A 306 28.14 -10.25 -0.83
N PRO A 307 28.46 -10.80 0.35
CA PRO A 307 28.76 -12.21 0.44
C PRO A 307 27.49 -13.01 0.16
N ALA A 308 27.53 -13.76 -0.93
CA ALA A 308 26.47 -14.72 -1.28
C ALA A 308 26.43 -15.84 -0.24
N HIS A 309 25.44 -15.80 0.67
CA HIS A 309 25.06 -17.00 1.43
C HIS A 309 24.18 -17.89 0.56
N HIS A 310 24.80 -18.58 -0.40
CA HIS A 310 24.22 -19.77 -0.99
C HIS A 310 24.44 -20.94 -0.03
N GLN A 311 23.46 -21.29 0.77
CA GLN A 311 23.34 -22.65 1.26
C GLN A 311 22.71 -23.48 0.16
N ALA A 312 23.57 -24.20 -0.55
CA ALA A 312 23.15 -25.25 -1.44
C ALA A 312 22.54 -26.41 -0.61
N HIS A 313 21.24 -26.61 -0.72
CA HIS A 313 20.63 -27.87 -0.29
C HIS A 313 21.01 -28.96 -1.27
N ASP A 314 21.91 -29.82 -0.80
CA ASP A 314 22.36 -31.03 -1.44
C ASP A 314 21.20 -32.05 -1.47
N HIS A 315 20.58 -32.21 -2.64
CA HIS A 315 19.64 -33.28 -2.90
C HIS A 315 20.40 -34.61 -3.08
N ARG A 316 20.75 -35.29 -1.98
CA ARG A 316 21.11 -36.71 -2.04
C ARG A 316 19.84 -37.54 -1.99
N ARG A 317 19.66 -38.32 -3.03
CA ARG A 317 18.71 -39.41 -3.12
C ARG A 317 18.96 -40.41 -1.97
N LEU A 318 17.92 -40.74 -1.23
CA LEU A 318 17.87 -41.89 -0.38
C LEU A 318 16.88 -42.89 -0.99
N ASP A 319 17.42 -43.78 -1.85
CA ASP A 319 16.82 -45.05 -2.17
C ASP A 319 17.44 -46.08 -1.18
N GLU A 320 16.72 -46.43 -0.12
CA GLU A 320 16.89 -47.66 0.60
C GLU A 320 15.58 -48.08 1.30
N PRO A 321 15.19 -49.37 1.23
CA PRO A 321 13.89 -49.84 1.73
C PRO A 321 13.96 -50.19 3.23
N LEU A 322 12.89 -49.82 3.96
CA LEU A 322 12.68 -50.12 5.36
C LEU A 322 12.42 -51.60 5.58
N PRO A 323 13.00 -52.26 6.61
CA PRO A 323 12.72 -53.65 6.96
C PRO A 323 11.37 -53.78 7.73
N LEU A 324 10.63 -54.81 7.33
CA LEU A 324 9.44 -55.34 7.99
C LEU A 324 9.76 -55.80 9.41
N LEU A 325 9.11 -55.22 10.42
CA LEU A 325 9.03 -55.81 11.76
C LEU A 325 7.63 -56.43 11.97
N ARG A 326 7.65 -57.73 12.22
CA ARG A 326 6.53 -58.60 12.57
C ARG A 326 5.98 -58.28 13.96
N GLY A 327 4.68 -58.49 14.10
CA GLY A 327 3.91 -58.24 15.31
C GLY A 327 4.15 -59.25 16.46
N HIS A 328 3.64 -58.85 17.57
CA HIS A 328 3.08 -59.65 18.69
C HIS A 328 2.22 -58.64 19.46
N GLY A 329 0.94 -58.85 19.60
CA GLY A 329 0.27 -59.79 20.45
C GLY A 329 -0.39 -59.05 21.59
N ASP A 330 -1.69 -58.77 21.41
CA ASP A 330 -2.79 -58.97 22.35
C ASP A 330 -2.65 -58.62 23.84
N GLN A 331 -3.64 -57.92 24.33
CA GLN A 331 -4.39 -57.93 25.59
C GLN A 331 -4.87 -56.50 25.97
N GLY A 332 -6.02 -56.11 25.88
CA GLY A 332 -7.29 -56.18 26.50
C GLY A 332 -7.36 -55.51 27.87
N VAL A 333 -8.42 -54.65 28.03
CA VAL A 333 -9.14 -54.23 29.23
C VAL A 333 -9.33 -52.71 29.27
N GLY A 334 -10.54 -52.23 29.00
CA GLY A 334 -11.51 -51.74 30.01
C GLY A 334 -11.71 -50.27 30.03
N LEU A 335 -12.83 -49.80 29.49
CA LEU A 335 -13.49 -48.54 29.85
C LEU A 335 -13.86 -48.51 31.35
N PRO A 336 -14.04 -47.33 31.97
CA PRO A 336 -15.39 -46.72 31.93
C PRO A 336 -15.44 -45.20 31.79
N LEU A 337 -16.58 -44.81 31.29
CA LEU A 337 -17.34 -43.59 31.38
C LEU A 337 -17.17 -42.76 32.70
N PHE A 338 -16.92 -41.45 32.52
CA PHE A 338 -17.81 -40.42 33.08
C PHE A 338 -17.63 -39.15 32.23
#